data_b3b13cb1dd04dd22a03232d602851a3e
#
_entry.id   b3b13cb1dd04dd22a03232d602851a3e
#
_cell.length_a   1.000
_cell.length_b   1.000
_cell.length_c   1.000
_cell.angle_alpha   90.00
_cell.angle_beta   90.00
_cell.angle_gamma   90.00
#
_symmetry.space_group_name_H-M   'P 1'
#
loop_
_entity.id
_entity.type
_entity.pdbx_description
1 polymer ?
#
loop_
_entity_poly.entity_id
_entity_poly.type
_entity_poly.pdbx_seq_one_letter_code
_entity_poly.pdbx_strand_id
1 'polypeptide(L)'
;MTGSVRLRGLAVGTALSLCLTSPALADGMAKFEKLIKPQLPEGSLTYKSGKGLGDNGFVLEGVVVTPPPDTPSGKTEPIAIKKISVEDFDFTAFEKQTPPTYAKVRIEGIAVSDKPAEGIDLKEMAGIDKFNMDFQVDYRLEPERKTLTLNKLELDLSGLARLELSMILDGVSPDIAGDPDAAMNDATLRTATFVFEDRSILAKAVPAIAKMQGGDAAATLLIAKTMMAPLRTGQGPKAQAAFDAIESFVDDYKKPKGPLKVTLNPPDKVSATALSSAAGADDVIKALGLDVSYSGTVPHPAPKKQ
;
A
#
# COMPACT_ATOMS: atom_id res chain seq x y z
N MET A 1 -16.61 -14.80 94.09
CA MET A 1 -17.73 -14.29 93.26
C MET A 1 -17.13 -13.93 91.93
N THR A 2 -17.50 -14.66 91.00
CA THR A 2 -16.98 -14.83 89.68
C THR A 2 -17.42 -13.73 88.71
N GLY A 3 -16.49 -13.07 88.04
CA GLY A 3 -16.78 -12.12 86.97
C GLY A 3 -15.98 -12.50 85.73
N SER A 4 -16.69 -13.08 84.75
CA SER A 4 -16.17 -13.49 83.47
C SER A 4 -15.99 -12.31 82.50
N VAL A 5 -14.79 -12.05 82.06
CA VAL A 5 -14.48 -11.07 81.00
C VAL A 5 -14.52 -11.76 79.65
N ARG A 6 -15.46 -11.36 78.83
CA ARG A 6 -15.53 -11.79 77.46
C ARG A 6 -14.69 -10.86 76.58
N LEU A 7 -13.62 -11.36 75.99
CA LEU A 7 -12.90 -10.72 74.92
C LEU A 7 -13.71 -10.79 73.66
N ARG A 8 -14.09 -9.62 73.12
CA ARG A 8 -14.61 -9.49 71.76
C ARG A 8 -13.45 -9.17 70.82
N GLY A 9 -13.13 -10.12 69.95
CA GLY A 9 -12.14 -9.93 68.91
C GLY A 9 -12.62 -8.89 67.89
N LEU A 10 -11.78 -7.87 67.67
CA LEU A 10 -11.89 -6.92 66.58
C LEU A 10 -11.27 -7.55 65.32
N ALA A 11 -12.08 -7.95 64.39
CA ALA A 11 -11.64 -8.27 63.04
C ALA A 11 -11.44 -6.96 62.26
N VAL A 12 -10.19 -6.52 62.13
CA VAL A 12 -9.80 -5.43 61.24
C VAL A 12 -9.72 -6.00 59.84
N GLY A 13 -10.80 -5.84 59.09
CA GLY A 13 -10.84 -6.10 57.65
C GLY A 13 -10.08 -5.00 56.92
N THR A 14 -8.84 -5.25 56.58
CA THR A 14 -8.05 -4.40 55.67
C THR A 14 -8.62 -4.60 54.26
N ALA A 15 -9.56 -3.76 53.84
CA ALA A 15 -9.95 -3.63 52.45
C ALA A 15 -8.76 -3.03 51.70
N LEU A 16 -7.97 -3.88 51.06
CA LEU A 16 -6.99 -3.48 50.07
C LEU A 16 -7.76 -2.98 48.83
N SER A 17 -8.08 -1.69 48.83
CA SER A 17 -8.49 -1.01 47.60
C SER A 17 -7.29 -1.00 46.66
N LEU A 18 -7.19 -2.01 45.81
CA LEU A 18 -6.40 -1.94 44.59
C LEU A 18 -7.00 -0.82 43.73
N CYS A 19 -6.58 0.40 43.97
CA CYS A 19 -6.62 1.43 42.95
C CYS A 19 -5.73 0.93 41.82
N LEU A 20 -6.34 0.23 40.86
CA LEU A 20 -5.82 0.11 39.51
C LEU A 20 -5.80 1.54 38.96
N THR A 21 -4.78 2.31 39.36
CA THR A 21 -4.32 3.42 38.54
C THR A 21 -3.84 2.77 37.26
N SER A 22 -4.74 2.59 36.33
CA SER A 22 -4.35 2.48 34.92
C SER A 22 -3.38 3.63 34.73
N PRO A 23 -2.09 3.38 34.38
CA PRO A 23 -1.26 4.48 33.95
C PRO A 23 -2.11 5.21 32.90
N ALA A 24 -2.25 6.51 33.04
CA ALA A 24 -2.72 7.36 31.96
C ALA A 24 -1.62 7.24 30.89
N LEU A 25 -1.64 6.14 30.18
CA LEU A 25 -0.86 5.97 28.98
C LEU A 25 -1.30 7.12 28.11
N ALA A 26 -0.37 7.93 27.69
CA ALA A 26 -0.59 8.84 26.60
C ALA A 26 -1.04 7.93 25.45
N ASP A 27 -2.36 7.77 25.35
CA ASP A 27 -2.96 6.69 24.60
C ASP A 27 -3.22 7.24 23.21
N GLY A 28 -2.59 6.64 22.20
CA GLY A 28 -2.85 6.99 20.80
C GLY A 28 -4.33 6.96 20.47
N MET A 29 -5.14 6.11 21.14
CA MET A 29 -6.59 6.13 21.00
C MET A 29 -7.22 7.41 21.53
N ALA A 30 -6.78 7.92 22.66
CA ALA A 30 -7.25 9.19 23.19
C ALA A 30 -6.88 10.36 22.27
N LYS A 31 -5.68 10.32 21.67
CA LYS A 31 -5.27 11.30 20.64
C LYS A 31 -6.13 11.20 19.40
N PHE A 32 -6.43 10.01 18.91
CA PHE A 32 -7.35 9.80 17.78
C PHE A 32 -8.72 10.42 18.06
N GLU A 33 -9.33 10.09 19.21
CA GLU A 33 -10.66 10.62 19.59
C GLU A 33 -10.67 12.15 19.74
N LYS A 34 -9.58 12.73 20.23
CA LYS A 34 -9.48 14.17 20.48
C LYS A 34 -9.09 14.98 19.25
N LEU A 35 -8.20 14.46 18.41
CA LEU A 35 -7.55 15.25 17.37
C LEU A 35 -8.07 14.90 15.97
N ILE A 36 -8.26 13.62 15.65
CA ILE A 36 -8.60 13.18 14.29
C ILE A 36 -10.11 13.04 14.11
N LYS A 37 -10.77 12.30 14.99
CA LYS A 37 -12.19 11.98 14.87
C LYS A 37 -13.10 13.22 14.75
N PRO A 38 -12.87 14.34 15.49
CA PRO A 38 -13.69 15.54 15.35
C PRO A 38 -13.56 16.26 14.01
N GLN A 39 -12.49 15.96 13.23
CA GLN A 39 -12.28 16.54 11.89
C GLN A 39 -12.97 15.73 10.79
N LEU A 40 -13.43 14.52 11.11
CA LEU A 40 -14.19 13.71 10.17
C LEU A 40 -15.66 14.17 10.14
N PRO A 41 -16.31 14.15 8.97
CA PRO A 41 -17.74 14.43 8.89
C PRO A 41 -18.54 13.53 9.84
N GLU A 42 -19.55 14.07 10.48
CA GLU A 42 -20.38 13.32 11.42
C GLU A 42 -20.96 12.05 10.77
N GLY A 43 -20.81 10.90 11.43
CA GLY A 43 -21.28 9.62 10.92
C GLY A 43 -20.44 9.00 9.81
N SER A 44 -19.40 9.69 9.31
CA SER A 44 -18.54 9.14 8.24
C SER A 44 -17.67 7.97 8.69
N LEU A 45 -17.38 7.87 9.99
CA LEU A 45 -16.59 6.78 10.57
C LEU A 45 -17.29 6.25 11.84
N THR A 46 -17.62 4.97 11.85
CA THR A 46 -18.09 4.24 13.03
C THR A 46 -17.26 2.99 13.25
N TYR A 47 -17.19 2.48 14.49
CA TYR A 47 -16.46 1.25 14.80
C TYR A 47 -17.05 0.57 16.05
N LYS A 48 -16.83 -0.75 16.17
CA LYS A 48 -17.32 -1.55 17.29
C LYS A 48 -16.48 -1.43 18.53
N SER A 49 -15.17 -1.41 18.38
CA SER A 49 -14.20 -1.27 19.48
C SER A 49 -12.96 -0.53 19.03
N GLY A 50 -12.31 0.15 19.98
CA GLY A 50 -11.05 0.85 19.81
C GLY A 50 -10.14 0.63 21.01
N LYS A 51 -8.83 0.55 20.79
CA LYS A 51 -7.82 0.47 21.85
C LYS A 51 -6.53 1.17 21.45
N GLY A 52 -5.78 1.69 22.42
CA GLY A 52 -4.46 2.27 22.20
C GLY A 52 -3.39 1.20 21.91
N LEU A 53 -2.40 1.58 21.11
CA LEU A 53 -1.15 0.89 20.87
C LEU A 53 0.01 1.83 21.26
N GLY A 54 0.26 1.96 22.56
CA GLY A 54 1.23 2.93 23.07
C GLY A 54 0.80 4.39 22.81
N ASP A 55 1.78 5.29 22.79
CA ASP A 55 1.55 6.73 22.75
C ASP A 55 1.12 7.25 21.36
N ASN A 56 1.53 6.59 20.31
CA ASN A 56 1.35 7.06 18.94
C ASN A 56 0.55 6.10 18.05
N GLY A 57 -0.08 5.09 18.65
CA GLY A 57 -0.82 4.10 17.89
C GLY A 57 -2.18 3.76 18.48
N PHE A 58 -3.05 3.20 17.64
CA PHE A 58 -4.36 2.71 18.04
C PHE A 58 -4.87 1.63 17.07
N VAL A 59 -5.86 0.88 17.53
CA VAL A 59 -6.58 -0.11 16.70
C VAL A 59 -8.07 0.17 16.78
N LEU A 60 -8.75 0.14 15.63
CA LEU A 60 -10.20 0.13 15.51
C LEU A 60 -10.65 -1.19 14.88
N GLU A 61 -11.69 -1.80 15.41
CA GLU A 61 -12.25 -3.05 14.89
C GLU A 61 -13.72 -2.88 14.50
N GLY A 62 -14.12 -3.59 13.45
CA GLY A 62 -15.49 -3.54 12.91
C GLY A 62 -15.87 -2.14 12.44
N VAL A 63 -14.99 -1.56 11.66
CA VAL A 63 -15.09 -0.19 11.16
C VAL A 63 -16.05 -0.13 9.98
N VAL A 64 -16.84 0.92 9.93
CA VAL A 64 -17.66 1.29 8.77
C VAL A 64 -17.35 2.72 8.39
N VAL A 65 -16.96 2.92 7.14
CA VAL A 65 -16.70 4.24 6.55
C VAL A 65 -17.82 4.54 5.57
N THR A 66 -18.48 5.69 5.77
CA THR A 66 -19.51 6.20 4.84
C THR A 66 -18.91 7.37 4.08
N PRO A 67 -18.61 7.20 2.78
CA PRO A 67 -18.09 8.29 1.96
C PRO A 67 -19.08 9.44 1.88
N PRO A 68 -18.62 10.71 1.80
CA PRO A 68 -19.50 11.83 1.53
C PRO A 68 -20.21 11.66 0.16
N PRO A 69 -21.42 12.23 -0.02
CA PRO A 69 -22.21 12.07 -1.24
C PRO A 69 -21.54 12.59 -2.51
N ASP A 70 -20.56 13.48 -2.38
CA ASP A 70 -19.88 14.14 -3.50
C ASP A 70 -18.55 13.47 -3.89
N THR A 71 -18.32 12.20 -3.52
CA THR A 71 -17.12 11.48 -3.96
C THR A 71 -17.14 11.22 -5.47
N PRO A 72 -15.99 11.23 -6.15
CA PRO A 72 -15.90 10.94 -7.59
C PRO A 72 -16.52 9.59 -8.01
N SER A 73 -16.65 8.66 -7.05
CA SER A 73 -17.30 7.36 -7.27
C SER A 73 -18.82 7.45 -7.36
N GLY A 74 -19.44 8.57 -6.98
CA GLY A 74 -20.89 8.73 -6.91
C GLY A 74 -21.62 7.80 -5.93
N LYS A 75 -20.86 6.95 -5.21
CA LYS A 75 -21.40 5.94 -4.29
C LYS A 75 -21.34 6.42 -2.85
N THR A 76 -22.48 6.39 -2.18
CA THR A 76 -22.60 6.63 -0.74
C THR A 76 -22.73 5.33 0.06
N GLU A 77 -22.49 4.17 -0.58
CA GLU A 77 -22.58 2.89 0.12
C GLU A 77 -21.49 2.77 1.20
N PRO A 78 -21.87 2.41 2.43
CA PRO A 78 -20.91 2.22 3.50
C PRO A 78 -19.90 1.11 3.17
N ILE A 79 -18.63 1.39 3.44
CA ILE A 79 -17.52 0.44 3.25
C ILE A 79 -17.23 -0.22 4.60
N ALA A 80 -17.39 -1.54 4.66
CA ALA A 80 -17.03 -2.31 5.84
C ALA A 80 -15.53 -2.63 5.81
N ILE A 81 -14.87 -2.40 6.96
CA ILE A 81 -13.46 -2.67 7.18
C ILE A 81 -13.34 -3.51 8.46
N LYS A 82 -12.63 -4.64 8.37
CA LYS A 82 -12.47 -5.53 9.51
C LYS A 82 -11.68 -4.85 10.63
N LYS A 83 -10.57 -4.19 10.28
CA LYS A 83 -9.66 -3.62 11.27
C LYS A 83 -8.80 -2.52 10.65
N ILE A 84 -8.59 -1.44 11.41
CA ILE A 84 -7.59 -0.41 11.15
C ILE A 84 -6.59 -0.43 12.30
N SER A 85 -5.31 -0.62 11.99
CA SER A 85 -4.20 -0.55 12.95
C SER A 85 -3.30 0.61 12.55
N VAL A 86 -3.24 1.62 13.38
CA VAL A 86 -2.24 2.68 13.31
C VAL A 86 -1.16 2.32 14.31
N GLU A 87 -0.02 1.81 13.84
CA GLU A 87 1.05 1.34 14.72
C GLU A 87 1.92 2.49 15.21
N ASP A 88 2.12 3.51 14.37
CA ASP A 88 2.86 4.73 14.69
C ASP A 88 2.33 5.89 13.84
N PHE A 89 2.11 7.08 14.45
CA PHE A 89 1.59 8.24 13.76
C PHE A 89 2.08 9.53 14.41
N ASP A 90 2.42 10.53 13.59
CA ASP A 90 2.90 11.84 14.04
C ASP A 90 1.74 12.74 14.49
N PHE A 91 1.17 12.45 15.65
CA PHE A 91 0.13 13.31 16.25
C PHE A 91 0.62 14.72 16.54
N THR A 92 1.94 14.91 16.81
CA THR A 92 2.50 16.23 17.12
C THR A 92 2.47 17.15 15.91
N ALA A 93 2.80 16.63 14.72
CA ALA A 93 2.65 17.39 13.48
C ALA A 93 1.17 17.70 13.21
N PHE A 94 0.31 16.73 13.42
CA PHE A 94 -1.13 16.90 13.25
C PHE A 94 -1.74 17.97 14.16
N GLU A 95 -1.34 18.02 15.46
CA GLU A 95 -1.75 19.09 16.38
C GLU A 95 -1.29 20.48 15.91
N LYS A 96 -0.14 20.57 15.27
CA LYS A 96 0.41 21.80 14.69
C LYS A 96 -0.16 22.16 13.31
N GLN A 97 -1.07 21.34 12.79
CA GLN A 97 -1.63 21.48 11.44
C GLN A 97 -0.55 21.44 10.35
N THR A 98 0.52 20.68 10.59
CA THR A 98 1.56 20.37 9.62
C THR A 98 1.41 18.93 9.14
N PRO A 99 1.90 18.59 7.95
CA PRO A 99 1.86 17.22 7.46
C PRO A 99 2.58 16.26 8.42
N PRO A 100 1.99 15.09 8.72
CA PRO A 100 2.68 14.06 9.47
C PRO A 100 3.98 13.65 8.80
N THR A 101 5.07 13.63 9.57
CA THR A 101 6.39 13.23 9.05
C THR A 101 6.59 11.72 9.05
N TYR A 102 5.74 10.98 9.73
CA TYR A 102 5.73 9.52 9.68
C TYR A 102 4.33 8.97 9.92
N ALA A 103 4.06 7.84 9.30
CA ALA A 103 2.89 7.03 9.61
C ALA A 103 3.18 5.56 9.29
N LYS A 104 2.69 4.67 10.16
CA LYS A 104 2.64 3.23 9.92
C LYS A 104 1.23 2.74 10.17
N VAL A 105 0.52 2.47 9.09
CA VAL A 105 -0.91 2.15 9.09
C VAL A 105 -1.14 0.85 8.34
N ARG A 106 -2.00 0.00 8.88
CA ARG A 106 -2.51 -1.20 8.23
C ARG A 106 -4.03 -1.24 8.31
N ILE A 107 -4.67 -1.46 7.18
CA ILE A 107 -6.12 -1.62 7.04
C ILE A 107 -6.38 -3.02 6.52
N GLU A 108 -7.14 -3.82 7.25
CA GLU A 108 -7.39 -5.23 6.95
C GLU A 108 -8.88 -5.45 6.64
N GLY A 109 -9.14 -6.22 5.59
CA GLY A 109 -10.46 -6.67 5.24
C GLY A 109 -11.40 -5.56 4.78
N ILE A 110 -10.92 -4.67 3.91
CA ILE A 110 -11.77 -3.71 3.21
C ILE A 110 -12.66 -4.50 2.25
N ALA A 111 -13.97 -4.45 2.45
CA ALA A 111 -14.91 -5.11 1.57
C ALA A 111 -15.04 -4.34 0.25
N VAL A 112 -14.65 -4.97 -0.86
CA VAL A 112 -14.75 -4.39 -2.21
C VAL A 112 -15.86 -5.09 -2.97
N SER A 113 -16.80 -4.31 -3.52
CA SER A 113 -17.86 -4.83 -4.37
C SER A 113 -17.36 -5.15 -5.77
N ASP A 114 -18.13 -5.91 -6.53
CA ASP A 114 -17.90 -6.18 -7.95
C ASP A 114 -18.01 -4.91 -8.82
N LYS A 115 -18.59 -3.83 -8.29
CA LYS A 115 -18.74 -2.52 -8.96
C LYS A 115 -18.05 -1.42 -8.14
N PRO A 116 -16.70 -1.36 -8.11
CA PRO A 116 -15.96 -0.42 -7.28
C PRO A 116 -16.12 1.04 -7.73
N ALA A 117 -16.46 1.28 -8.98
CA ALA A 117 -16.68 2.61 -9.53
C ALA A 117 -17.73 2.58 -10.65
N GLU A 118 -18.26 3.75 -11.01
CA GLU A 118 -19.19 3.88 -12.14
C GLU A 118 -18.53 3.40 -13.45
N GLY A 119 -19.24 2.58 -14.22
CA GLY A 119 -18.75 1.99 -15.47
C GLY A 119 -17.78 0.83 -15.30
N ILE A 120 -17.42 0.44 -14.07
CA ILE A 120 -16.55 -0.71 -13.80
C ILE A 120 -17.38 -1.83 -13.18
N ASP A 121 -17.60 -2.92 -13.94
CA ASP A 121 -18.20 -4.16 -13.46
C ASP A 121 -17.14 -5.27 -13.52
N LEU A 122 -16.49 -5.55 -12.39
CA LEU A 122 -15.41 -6.54 -12.31
C LEU A 122 -15.92 -7.96 -12.54
N LYS A 123 -17.19 -8.22 -12.25
CA LYS A 123 -17.80 -9.53 -12.49
C LYS A 123 -18.01 -9.76 -13.98
N GLU A 124 -18.54 -8.77 -14.68
CA GLU A 124 -18.72 -8.86 -16.12
C GLU A 124 -17.37 -8.84 -16.87
N MET A 125 -16.47 -7.94 -16.46
CA MET A 125 -15.17 -7.74 -17.12
C MET A 125 -14.19 -8.87 -16.89
N ALA A 126 -14.17 -9.49 -15.70
CA ALA A 126 -13.11 -10.44 -15.32
C ALA A 126 -13.60 -11.62 -14.48
N GLY A 127 -14.91 -11.78 -14.28
CA GLY A 127 -15.46 -12.82 -13.42
C GLY A 127 -15.03 -12.67 -11.96
N ILE A 128 -14.73 -11.44 -11.52
CA ILE A 128 -14.33 -11.13 -10.16
C ILE A 128 -15.55 -10.63 -9.40
N ASP A 129 -16.00 -11.46 -8.47
CA ASP A 129 -17.05 -11.10 -7.51
C ASP A 129 -16.47 -10.22 -6.38
N LYS A 130 -17.23 -10.10 -5.28
CA LYS A 130 -16.77 -9.42 -4.07
C LYS A 130 -15.47 -10.04 -3.53
N PHE A 131 -14.53 -9.21 -3.13
CA PHE A 131 -13.28 -9.65 -2.51
C PHE A 131 -12.90 -8.71 -1.36
N ASN A 132 -11.96 -9.13 -0.54
CA ASN A 132 -11.37 -8.27 0.48
C ASN A 132 -10.04 -7.71 -0.02
N MET A 133 -9.75 -6.50 0.43
CA MET A 133 -8.49 -5.83 0.17
C MET A 133 -7.84 -5.45 1.50
N ASP A 134 -6.56 -5.72 1.63
CA ASP A 134 -5.74 -5.21 2.70
C ASP A 134 -4.81 -4.12 2.15
N PHE A 135 -4.61 -3.07 2.94
CA PHE A 135 -3.73 -1.97 2.60
C PHE A 135 -2.76 -1.72 3.74
N GLN A 136 -1.48 -1.46 3.42
CA GLN A 136 -0.49 -1.05 4.40
C GLN A 136 0.38 0.07 3.85
N VAL A 137 0.65 1.06 4.70
CA VAL A 137 1.64 2.11 4.41
C VAL A 137 2.55 2.29 5.61
N ASP A 138 3.84 2.45 5.35
CA ASP A 138 4.88 2.78 6.34
C ASP A 138 5.84 3.76 5.67
N TYR A 139 5.83 5.02 6.12
CA TYR A 139 6.70 6.05 5.59
C TYR A 139 7.31 6.93 6.68
N ARG A 140 8.44 7.55 6.35
CA ARG A 140 9.11 8.56 7.17
C ARG A 140 9.71 9.65 6.28
N LEU A 141 9.37 10.89 6.58
CA LEU A 141 10.01 12.08 6.04
C LEU A 141 10.99 12.62 7.09
N GLU A 142 12.24 12.81 6.71
CA GLU A 142 13.26 13.47 7.51
C GLU A 142 13.44 14.92 6.98
N PRO A 143 12.77 15.94 7.57
CA PRO A 143 12.74 17.29 7.01
C PRO A 143 14.12 17.93 6.87
N GLU A 144 15.00 17.74 7.86
CA GLU A 144 16.36 18.29 7.86
C GLU A 144 17.23 17.72 6.73
N ARG A 145 17.02 16.45 6.39
CA ARG A 145 17.75 15.74 5.32
C ARG A 145 17.04 15.82 3.98
N LYS A 146 15.81 16.33 3.98
CA LYS A 146 14.92 16.33 2.81
C LYS A 146 14.81 14.94 2.20
N THR A 147 14.71 13.90 3.03
CA THR A 147 14.65 12.49 2.59
C THR A 147 13.29 11.92 2.95
N LEU A 148 12.57 11.41 1.95
CA LEU A 148 11.36 10.61 2.15
C LEU A 148 11.71 9.13 1.96
N THR A 149 11.49 8.34 2.99
CA THR A 149 11.59 6.88 2.94
C THR A 149 10.20 6.27 3.00
N LEU A 150 9.78 5.63 1.94
CA LEU A 150 8.62 4.75 1.91
C LEU A 150 9.13 3.32 2.17
N ASN A 151 9.04 2.87 3.43
CA ASN A 151 9.45 1.52 3.80
C ASN A 151 8.55 0.48 3.15
N LYS A 152 7.25 0.79 3.06
CA LYS A 152 6.26 -0.11 2.51
C LYS A 152 5.00 0.63 2.07
N LEU A 153 4.54 0.36 0.88
CA LEU A 153 3.18 0.54 0.40
C LEU A 153 2.73 -0.82 -0.13
N GLU A 154 1.74 -1.43 0.50
CA GLU A 154 1.24 -2.76 0.11
C GLU A 154 -0.25 -2.69 -0.17
N LEU A 155 -0.67 -3.34 -1.23
CA LEU A 155 -2.05 -3.60 -1.59
C LEU A 155 -2.20 -5.10 -1.83
N ASP A 156 -2.92 -5.80 -0.95
CA ASP A 156 -3.23 -7.21 -1.09
C ASP A 156 -4.71 -7.38 -1.48
N LEU A 157 -4.94 -7.82 -2.69
CA LEU A 157 -6.25 -8.18 -3.21
C LEU A 157 -6.46 -9.66 -2.95
N SER A 158 -7.15 -10.02 -1.88
CA SER A 158 -7.26 -11.39 -1.37
C SER A 158 -7.54 -12.42 -2.45
N GLY A 159 -6.59 -13.33 -2.67
CA GLY A 159 -6.67 -14.40 -3.67
C GLY A 159 -6.48 -13.95 -5.13
N LEU A 160 -6.33 -12.67 -5.41
CA LEU A 160 -6.16 -12.12 -6.76
C LEU A 160 -4.72 -11.71 -7.05
N ALA A 161 -4.19 -10.77 -6.28
CA ALA A 161 -2.84 -10.23 -6.47
C ALA A 161 -2.34 -9.53 -5.22
N ARG A 162 -1.03 -9.29 -5.16
CA ARG A 162 -0.37 -8.42 -4.18
C ARG A 162 0.60 -7.49 -4.88
N LEU A 163 0.52 -6.23 -4.54
CA LEU A 163 1.46 -5.21 -4.99
C LEU A 163 2.21 -4.68 -3.77
N GLU A 164 3.50 -4.49 -3.90
CA GLU A 164 4.34 -3.89 -2.87
C GLU A 164 5.29 -2.89 -3.51
N LEU A 165 5.40 -1.71 -2.91
CA LEU A 165 6.33 -0.66 -3.30
C LEU A 165 7.10 -0.20 -2.08
N SER A 166 8.43 -0.06 -2.24
CA SER A 166 9.30 0.66 -1.32
C SER A 166 10.19 1.60 -2.10
N MET A 167 10.52 2.78 -1.54
CA MET A 167 11.41 3.74 -2.21
C MET A 167 12.04 4.71 -1.24
N ILE A 168 13.16 5.31 -1.67
CA ILE A 168 13.82 6.41 -1.00
C ILE A 168 13.98 7.56 -2.00
N LEU A 169 13.48 8.73 -1.63
CA LEU A 169 13.61 9.96 -2.38
C LEU A 169 14.44 10.97 -1.58
N ASP A 170 15.38 11.63 -2.24
CA ASP A 170 16.13 12.78 -1.72
C ASP A 170 15.59 14.09 -2.30
N GLY A 171 15.81 15.20 -1.61
CA GLY A 171 15.39 16.53 -2.09
C GLY A 171 13.92 16.85 -1.87
N VAL A 172 13.18 16.01 -1.15
CA VAL A 172 11.75 16.22 -0.86
C VAL A 172 11.59 17.39 0.13
N SER A 173 10.84 18.42 -0.26
CA SER A 173 10.51 19.50 0.65
C SER A 173 9.56 19.04 1.76
N PRO A 174 9.74 19.53 3.01
CA PRO A 174 8.80 19.24 4.08
C PRO A 174 7.40 19.83 3.90
N ASP A 175 7.24 20.80 3.00
CA ASP A 175 5.93 21.44 2.69
C ASP A 175 5.12 20.66 1.65
N ILE A 176 5.11 19.33 1.78
CA ILE A 176 4.42 18.46 0.82
C ILE A 176 2.89 18.61 0.82
N ALA A 177 2.29 19.10 1.92
CA ALA A 177 0.84 19.29 1.98
C ALA A 177 0.38 20.64 1.43
N GLY A 178 1.25 21.65 1.46
CA GLY A 178 0.94 22.96 0.91
C GLY A 178 0.97 22.97 -0.61
N ASP A 179 2.04 22.43 -1.18
CA ASP A 179 2.22 22.31 -2.63
C ASP A 179 2.99 21.00 -2.93
N PRO A 180 2.28 19.89 -3.18
CA PRO A 180 2.90 18.60 -3.47
C PRO A 180 3.82 18.63 -4.70
N ASP A 181 3.46 19.38 -5.73
CA ASP A 181 4.25 19.47 -6.96
C ASP A 181 5.55 20.22 -6.70
N ALA A 182 5.48 21.38 -6.03
CA ALA A 182 6.67 22.14 -5.64
C ALA A 182 7.56 21.33 -4.67
N ALA A 183 6.97 20.57 -3.75
CA ALA A 183 7.72 19.73 -2.81
C ALA A 183 8.53 18.62 -3.50
N MET A 184 8.09 18.19 -4.67
CA MET A 184 8.72 17.12 -5.46
C MET A 184 9.63 17.63 -6.57
N ASN A 185 9.69 18.94 -6.84
CA ASN A 185 10.48 19.50 -7.95
C ASN A 185 11.97 19.14 -7.90
N ASP A 186 12.56 19.15 -6.70
CA ASP A 186 13.97 18.81 -6.48
C ASP A 186 14.15 17.33 -6.08
N ALA A 187 13.07 16.57 -6.04
CA ALA A 187 13.13 15.18 -5.61
C ALA A 187 13.92 14.34 -6.62
N THR A 188 14.81 13.53 -6.09
CA THR A 188 15.60 12.57 -6.86
C THR A 188 15.42 11.18 -6.29
N LEU A 189 15.27 10.20 -7.18
CA LEU A 189 15.17 8.80 -6.79
C LEU A 189 16.55 8.28 -6.36
N ARG A 190 16.64 7.74 -5.12
CA ARG A 190 17.81 7.01 -4.64
C ARG A 190 17.67 5.53 -4.93
N THR A 191 16.53 4.94 -4.59
CA THR A 191 16.20 3.55 -4.88
C THR A 191 14.70 3.34 -4.84
N ALA A 192 14.21 2.37 -5.62
CA ALA A 192 12.84 1.86 -5.49
C ALA A 192 12.79 0.37 -5.79
N THR A 193 11.85 -0.32 -5.17
CA THR A 193 11.52 -1.71 -5.46
C THR A 193 10.02 -1.83 -5.59
N PHE A 194 9.57 -2.38 -6.70
CA PHE A 194 8.18 -2.76 -6.94
C PHE A 194 8.10 -4.28 -7.09
N VAL A 195 7.15 -4.90 -6.40
CA VAL A 195 6.88 -6.33 -6.47
C VAL A 195 5.42 -6.54 -6.81
N PHE A 196 5.16 -7.30 -7.86
CA PHE A 196 3.83 -7.73 -8.24
C PHE A 196 3.73 -9.25 -8.18
N GLU A 197 2.94 -9.77 -7.26
CA GLU A 197 2.60 -11.19 -7.11
C GLU A 197 1.21 -11.41 -7.68
N ASP A 198 1.14 -12.04 -8.85
CA ASP A 198 -0.14 -12.51 -9.40
C ASP A 198 -0.51 -13.85 -8.76
N ARG A 199 -1.70 -13.92 -8.17
CA ARG A 199 -2.25 -15.16 -7.61
C ARG A 199 -3.35 -15.74 -8.51
N SER A 200 -4.09 -14.89 -9.22
CA SER A 200 -5.13 -15.31 -10.16
C SER A 200 -5.70 -14.17 -11.02
N ILE A 201 -5.26 -12.92 -10.82
CA ILE A 201 -5.87 -11.79 -11.52
C ILE A 201 -5.63 -11.89 -13.04
N LEU A 202 -4.42 -12.25 -13.47
CA LEU A 202 -4.12 -12.41 -14.89
C LEU A 202 -4.85 -13.63 -15.49
N ALA A 203 -4.97 -14.72 -14.73
CA ALA A 203 -5.72 -15.90 -15.17
C ALA A 203 -7.21 -15.60 -15.42
N LYS A 204 -7.77 -14.59 -14.75
CA LYS A 204 -9.13 -14.10 -14.94
C LYS A 204 -9.21 -13.01 -16.02
N ALA A 205 -8.34 -12.01 -15.94
CA ALA A 205 -8.38 -10.83 -16.81
C ALA A 205 -8.03 -11.14 -18.26
N VAL A 206 -7.00 -11.97 -18.53
CA VAL A 206 -6.57 -12.26 -19.90
C VAL A 206 -7.69 -12.90 -20.74
N PRO A 207 -8.39 -13.96 -20.29
CA PRO A 207 -9.52 -14.50 -21.04
C PRO A 207 -10.69 -13.53 -21.18
N ALA A 208 -10.93 -12.69 -20.18
CA ALA A 208 -12.01 -11.71 -20.23
C ALA A 208 -11.74 -10.61 -21.28
N ILE A 209 -10.53 -10.06 -21.29
CA ILE A 209 -10.08 -9.10 -22.30
C ILE A 209 -10.17 -9.73 -23.71
N ALA A 210 -9.71 -10.97 -23.86
CA ALA A 210 -9.80 -11.71 -25.12
C ALA A 210 -11.25 -11.79 -25.62
N LYS A 211 -12.18 -12.15 -24.73
CA LYS A 211 -13.61 -12.22 -25.08
C LYS A 211 -14.19 -10.86 -25.48
N MET A 212 -13.82 -9.78 -24.78
CA MET A 212 -14.23 -8.42 -25.12
C MET A 212 -13.71 -7.99 -26.52
N GLN A 213 -12.54 -8.47 -26.91
CA GLN A 213 -11.93 -8.22 -28.22
C GLN A 213 -12.43 -9.18 -29.33
N GLY A 214 -13.33 -10.10 -29.00
CA GLY A 214 -13.84 -11.09 -29.94
C GLY A 214 -12.83 -12.18 -30.32
N GLY A 215 -11.77 -12.37 -29.51
CA GLY A 215 -10.70 -13.33 -29.72
C GLY A 215 -10.58 -14.34 -28.58
N ASP A 216 -9.46 -15.04 -28.56
CA ASP A 216 -9.07 -15.93 -27.48
C ASP A 216 -7.83 -15.43 -26.71
N ALA A 217 -7.52 -16.05 -25.56
CA ALA A 217 -6.40 -15.64 -24.73
C ALA A 217 -5.04 -15.75 -25.46
N ALA A 218 -4.85 -16.73 -26.35
CA ALA A 218 -3.61 -16.90 -27.09
C ALA A 218 -3.41 -15.77 -28.10
N ALA A 219 -4.48 -15.38 -28.81
CA ALA A 219 -4.45 -14.25 -29.73
C ALA A 219 -4.17 -12.94 -28.99
N THR A 220 -4.79 -12.71 -27.83
CA THR A 220 -4.54 -11.52 -27.00
C THR A 220 -3.08 -11.43 -26.54
N LEU A 221 -2.50 -12.55 -26.07
CA LEU A 221 -1.09 -12.60 -25.69
C LEU A 221 -0.16 -12.39 -26.89
N LEU A 222 -0.49 -12.96 -28.04
CA LEU A 222 0.29 -12.76 -29.26
C LEU A 222 0.31 -11.28 -29.68
N ILE A 223 -0.84 -10.61 -29.61
CA ILE A 223 -0.92 -9.16 -29.87
C ILE A 223 -0.02 -8.40 -28.91
N ALA A 224 -0.11 -8.67 -27.60
CA ALA A 224 0.74 -8.02 -26.61
C ALA A 224 2.24 -8.21 -26.88
N LYS A 225 2.66 -9.42 -27.23
CA LYS A 225 4.05 -9.72 -27.63
C LYS A 225 4.47 -9.02 -28.91
N THR A 226 3.59 -8.98 -29.92
CA THR A 226 3.85 -8.28 -31.17
C THR A 226 4.03 -6.78 -30.94
N MET A 227 3.29 -6.18 -30.01
CA MET A 227 3.46 -4.78 -29.63
C MET A 227 4.78 -4.52 -28.88
N MET A 228 5.30 -5.50 -28.12
CA MET A 228 6.59 -5.40 -27.44
C MET A 228 7.79 -5.62 -28.38
N ALA A 229 7.62 -6.37 -29.46
CA ALA A 229 8.72 -6.74 -30.35
C ALA A 229 9.53 -5.54 -30.92
N PRO A 230 8.90 -4.45 -31.44
CA PRO A 230 9.63 -3.29 -31.91
C PRO A 230 10.38 -2.56 -30.79
N LEU A 231 9.86 -2.59 -29.53
CA LEU A 231 10.52 -1.99 -28.38
C LEU A 231 11.78 -2.73 -27.98
N ARG A 232 11.91 -4.01 -28.32
CA ARG A 232 13.10 -4.86 -28.07
C ARG A 232 14.21 -4.65 -29.10
N THR A 233 13.85 -4.21 -30.32
CA THR A 233 14.79 -4.13 -31.42
C THR A 233 15.86 -3.08 -31.16
N GLY A 234 17.14 -3.46 -31.26
CA GLY A 234 18.27 -2.56 -31.05
C GLY A 234 18.62 -2.29 -29.59
N GLN A 235 17.92 -2.89 -28.63
CA GLN A 235 18.18 -2.73 -27.22
C GLN A 235 19.36 -3.59 -26.73
N GLY A 236 20.05 -3.12 -25.70
CA GLY A 236 21.16 -3.82 -25.07
C GLY A 236 20.75 -5.02 -24.19
N PRO A 237 21.72 -5.77 -23.67
CA PRO A 237 21.45 -7.03 -22.95
C PRO A 237 20.55 -6.86 -21.71
N LYS A 238 20.67 -5.75 -20.97
CA LYS A 238 19.83 -5.50 -19.78
C LYS A 238 18.38 -5.28 -20.16
N ALA A 239 18.11 -4.49 -21.20
CA ALA A 239 16.76 -4.28 -21.69
C ALA A 239 16.17 -5.58 -22.24
N GLN A 240 16.95 -6.37 -22.97
CA GLN A 240 16.50 -7.69 -23.43
C GLN A 240 16.09 -8.58 -22.27
N ALA A 241 16.90 -8.66 -21.19
CA ALA A 241 16.59 -9.45 -19.99
C ALA A 241 15.32 -8.95 -19.29
N ALA A 242 15.10 -7.64 -19.23
CA ALA A 242 13.87 -7.06 -18.67
C ALA A 242 12.64 -7.46 -19.49
N PHE A 243 12.70 -7.38 -20.82
CA PHE A 243 11.63 -7.84 -21.70
C PHE A 243 11.37 -9.34 -21.55
N ASP A 244 12.44 -10.16 -21.45
CA ASP A 244 12.31 -11.62 -21.26
C ASP A 244 11.59 -11.95 -19.94
N ALA A 245 11.89 -11.21 -18.86
CA ALA A 245 11.24 -11.38 -17.57
C ALA A 245 9.74 -11.03 -17.64
N ILE A 246 9.40 -9.88 -18.25
CA ILE A 246 8.01 -9.43 -18.39
C ILE A 246 7.23 -10.41 -19.28
N GLU A 247 7.78 -10.79 -20.42
CA GLU A 247 7.13 -11.71 -21.37
C GLU A 247 6.89 -13.08 -20.73
N SER A 248 7.90 -13.62 -20.04
CA SER A 248 7.78 -14.91 -19.34
C SER A 248 6.74 -14.85 -18.22
N PHE A 249 6.66 -13.73 -17.49
CA PHE A 249 5.64 -13.52 -16.46
C PHE A 249 4.22 -13.53 -17.08
N VAL A 250 4.05 -12.83 -18.20
CA VAL A 250 2.76 -12.79 -18.92
C VAL A 250 2.42 -14.16 -19.52
N ASP A 251 3.40 -14.92 -20.01
CA ASP A 251 3.18 -16.28 -20.52
C ASP A 251 2.71 -17.26 -19.44
N ASP A 252 3.23 -17.09 -18.24
CA ASP A 252 2.86 -17.90 -17.09
C ASP A 252 1.53 -17.44 -16.42
N TYR A 253 0.73 -16.54 -17.03
CA TYR A 253 -0.46 -15.91 -16.45
C TYR A 253 -1.46 -16.89 -15.80
N LYS A 254 -1.54 -18.14 -16.25
CA LYS A 254 -2.39 -19.17 -15.64
C LYS A 254 -1.82 -19.73 -14.34
N LYS A 255 -0.50 -19.74 -14.20
CA LYS A 255 0.20 -20.31 -13.06
C LYS A 255 1.57 -19.65 -12.91
N PRO A 256 1.63 -18.42 -12.39
CA PRO A 256 2.90 -17.73 -12.17
C PRO A 256 3.85 -18.52 -11.27
N LYS A 257 5.16 -18.46 -11.57
CA LYS A 257 6.22 -19.15 -10.83
C LYS A 257 6.83 -18.31 -9.71
N GLY A 258 6.29 -17.12 -9.49
CA GLY A 258 6.73 -16.17 -8.47
C GLY A 258 6.35 -14.75 -8.83
N PRO A 259 6.75 -13.76 -8.05
CA PRO A 259 6.47 -12.37 -8.35
C PRO A 259 7.32 -11.83 -9.49
N LEU A 260 6.76 -10.86 -10.23
CA LEU A 260 7.54 -9.93 -11.05
C LEU A 260 8.10 -8.84 -10.14
N LYS A 261 9.42 -8.70 -10.13
CA LYS A 261 10.12 -7.69 -9.32
C LYS A 261 10.83 -6.70 -10.22
N VAL A 262 10.62 -5.41 -9.96
CA VAL A 262 11.31 -4.30 -10.62
C VAL A 262 12.09 -3.55 -9.55
N THR A 263 13.40 -3.38 -9.76
CA THR A 263 14.25 -2.57 -8.90
C THR A 263 14.83 -1.41 -9.69
N LEU A 264 14.85 -0.26 -9.04
CA LEU A 264 15.48 0.96 -9.54
C LEU A 264 16.61 1.32 -8.57
N ASN A 265 17.81 1.42 -9.07
CA ASN A 265 18.99 1.82 -8.31
C ASN A 265 19.87 2.73 -9.17
N PRO A 266 19.47 3.98 -9.38
CA PRO A 266 20.16 4.93 -10.23
C PRO A 266 21.61 5.08 -9.80
N PRO A 267 22.60 5.02 -10.72
CA PRO A 267 24.00 5.26 -10.40
C PRO A 267 24.28 6.71 -10.01
N ASP A 268 23.47 7.63 -10.51
CA ASP A 268 23.51 9.07 -10.25
C ASP A 268 22.12 9.56 -9.82
N LYS A 269 22.06 10.80 -9.31
CA LYS A 269 20.76 11.44 -8.98
C LYS A 269 19.95 11.65 -10.25
N VAL A 270 18.80 11.02 -10.33
CA VAL A 270 17.87 11.13 -11.46
C VAL A 270 16.62 11.83 -11.03
N SER A 271 16.34 12.99 -11.67
CA SER A 271 15.09 13.70 -11.53
C SER A 271 14.08 13.24 -12.60
N ALA A 272 12.78 13.51 -12.36
CA ALA A 272 11.74 13.24 -13.35
C ALA A 272 12.00 13.93 -14.69
N THR A 273 12.57 15.15 -14.65
CA THR A 273 12.95 15.93 -15.86
C THR A 273 14.05 15.24 -16.66
N ALA A 274 15.02 14.62 -15.99
CA ALA A 274 16.11 13.91 -16.69
C ALA A 274 15.59 12.67 -17.45
N LEU A 275 14.55 12.01 -16.92
CA LEU A 275 13.93 10.85 -17.58
C LEU A 275 13.15 11.23 -18.84
N SER A 276 12.52 12.40 -18.86
CA SER A 276 11.76 12.86 -20.04
C SER A 276 12.63 13.12 -21.27
N SER A 277 13.95 13.25 -21.10
CA SER A 277 14.92 13.45 -22.16
C SER A 277 15.60 12.17 -22.67
N ALA A 278 15.30 11.01 -22.10
CA ALA A 278 15.87 9.74 -22.52
C ALA A 278 15.37 9.34 -23.93
N ALA A 279 16.30 8.98 -24.81
CA ALA A 279 16.00 8.70 -26.21
C ALA A 279 15.47 7.28 -26.48
N GLY A 280 15.60 6.36 -25.52
CA GLY A 280 15.16 4.96 -25.68
C GLY A 280 15.19 4.17 -24.38
N ALA A 281 14.75 2.90 -24.48
CA ALA A 281 14.64 2.01 -23.32
C ALA A 281 16.00 1.76 -22.63
N ASP A 282 17.08 1.59 -23.38
CA ASP A 282 18.42 1.38 -22.82
C ASP A 282 18.90 2.59 -22.00
N ASP A 283 18.60 3.80 -22.46
CA ASP A 283 18.98 5.02 -21.74
C ASP A 283 18.20 5.14 -20.43
N VAL A 284 16.90 4.84 -20.44
CA VAL A 284 16.05 4.80 -19.24
C VAL A 284 16.54 3.74 -18.26
N ILE A 285 16.81 2.53 -18.76
CA ILE A 285 17.28 1.40 -17.94
C ILE A 285 18.64 1.73 -17.29
N LYS A 286 19.55 2.33 -18.04
CA LYS A 286 20.86 2.73 -17.54
C LYS A 286 20.75 3.89 -16.53
N ALA A 287 19.97 4.91 -16.86
CA ALA A 287 19.78 6.07 -15.99
C ALA A 287 19.15 5.69 -14.66
N LEU A 288 18.13 4.82 -14.68
CA LEU A 288 17.43 4.35 -13.48
C LEU A 288 18.15 3.20 -12.77
N GLY A 289 19.19 2.59 -13.37
CA GLY A 289 19.74 1.33 -12.86
C GLY A 289 18.66 0.26 -12.74
N LEU A 290 17.73 0.22 -13.73
CA LEU A 290 16.57 -0.65 -13.71
C LEU A 290 16.96 -2.10 -13.89
N ASP A 291 16.43 -2.97 -13.05
CA ASP A 291 16.48 -4.42 -13.15
C ASP A 291 15.08 -5.01 -13.02
N VAL A 292 14.74 -5.93 -13.91
CA VAL A 292 13.47 -6.65 -13.89
C VAL A 292 13.75 -8.13 -13.77
N SER A 293 13.16 -8.78 -12.80
CA SER A 293 13.36 -10.20 -12.55
C SER A 293 12.04 -10.95 -12.34
N TYR A 294 12.03 -12.17 -12.83
CA TYR A 294 10.94 -13.13 -12.67
C TYR A 294 11.50 -14.55 -12.59
N SER A 295 11.04 -15.36 -11.65
CA SER A 295 11.57 -16.72 -11.41
C SER A 295 11.34 -17.67 -12.58
N GLY A 296 10.35 -17.43 -13.42
CA GLY A 296 10.01 -18.19 -14.63
C GLY A 296 10.67 -17.68 -15.91
N THR A 297 11.60 -16.73 -15.85
CA THR A 297 12.20 -16.12 -17.04
C THR A 297 12.83 -17.14 -17.96
N VAL A 298 12.44 -17.11 -19.25
CA VAL A 298 13.05 -17.86 -20.32
C VAL A 298 13.76 -16.87 -21.25
N PRO A 299 15.11 -16.86 -21.27
CA PRO A 299 15.86 -15.95 -22.12
C PRO A 299 15.58 -16.19 -23.61
N HIS A 300 15.40 -15.12 -24.39
CA HIS A 300 15.39 -15.21 -25.84
C HIS A 300 16.76 -15.54 -26.38
N PRO A 301 16.86 -16.35 -27.43
CA PRO A 301 18.13 -16.59 -28.10
C PRO A 301 18.71 -15.26 -28.59
N ALA A 302 19.99 -15.03 -28.31
CA ALA A 302 20.67 -13.84 -28.77
C ALA A 302 20.54 -13.67 -30.30
N PRO A 303 20.29 -12.47 -30.84
CA PRO A 303 20.22 -12.25 -32.28
C PRO A 303 21.51 -12.72 -32.91
N LYS A 304 21.41 -13.58 -33.94
CA LYS A 304 22.58 -14.02 -34.71
C LYS A 304 23.19 -12.78 -35.32
N LYS A 305 24.48 -12.51 -34.99
CA LYS A 305 25.29 -11.49 -35.69
C LYS A 305 25.31 -11.85 -37.16
N GLN A 306 24.69 -11.01 -37.99
CA GLN A 306 24.81 -11.05 -39.44
C GLN A 306 26.18 -10.54 -39.85
#